data_b01a680f14cdfc5233a35ee32a2f94ed
#
_entry.id   b01a680f14cdfc5233a35ee32a2f94ed
#
_cell.length_a   1.000
_cell.length_b   1.000
_cell.length_c   1.000
_cell.angle_alpha   90.00
_cell.angle_beta   90.00
_cell.angle_gamma   90.00
#
_symmetry.space_group_name_H-M   'P 1'
#
loop_
_entity.id
_entity.type
_entity.pdbx_description
1 polymer ?
#
loop_
_entity_poly.entity_id
_entity_poly.type
_entity_poly.pdbx_seq_one_letter_code
_entity_poly.pdbx_strand_id
1 'polypeptide(L)'
;MINWSAEAWRSLVEGAPEGIVICDATVPDYPVIYANAAFSQMCGYPVPGLLGNNLRVLQGNDRDQETRQRMREAIEKGEQARVLIRNYRPDGTLFWNEIVIQPVRDGSGKLTHFIG
;
A
#
# COMPACT_ATOMS: atom_id res chain seq x y z
N MET A 1 -20.30 20.59 -6.36
CA MET A 1 -19.66 19.38 -5.79
C MET A 1 -19.89 18.22 -6.73
N ILE A 2 -18.83 17.53 -7.14
CA ILE A 2 -18.95 16.34 -7.97
C ILE A 2 -19.24 15.16 -7.05
N ASN A 3 -20.32 14.45 -7.35
CA ASN A 3 -20.72 13.27 -6.59
C ASN A 3 -20.31 12.04 -7.37
N TRP A 4 -19.20 11.42 -6.95
CA TRP A 4 -18.64 10.25 -7.61
C TRP A 4 -19.27 8.98 -7.08
N SER A 5 -19.69 8.10 -7.98
CA SER A 5 -20.12 6.75 -7.60
C SER A 5 -18.91 5.89 -7.19
N ALA A 6 -19.18 4.80 -6.47
CA ALA A 6 -18.13 3.83 -6.12
C ALA A 6 -17.47 3.25 -7.37
N GLU A 7 -18.24 3.05 -8.46
CA GLU A 7 -17.69 2.56 -9.72
C GLU A 7 -16.74 3.55 -10.37
N ALA A 8 -17.06 4.86 -10.31
CA ALA A 8 -16.18 5.89 -10.86
C ALA A 8 -14.85 5.94 -10.13
N TRP A 9 -14.87 5.89 -8.79
CA TRP A 9 -13.65 5.84 -8.00
C TRP A 9 -12.81 4.61 -8.30
N ARG A 10 -13.46 3.45 -8.40
CA ARG A 10 -12.78 2.19 -8.73
C ARG A 10 -12.12 2.27 -10.10
N SER A 11 -12.82 2.82 -11.10
CA SER A 11 -12.27 2.97 -12.45
C SER A 11 -11.04 3.88 -12.46
N LEU A 12 -11.09 4.99 -11.71
CA LEU A 12 -9.96 5.90 -11.62
C LEU A 12 -8.72 5.22 -11.02
N VAL A 13 -8.90 4.53 -9.90
CA VAL A 13 -7.81 3.86 -9.20
C VAL A 13 -7.28 2.70 -10.02
N GLU A 14 -8.17 1.88 -10.59
CA GLU A 14 -7.78 0.72 -11.40
C GLU A 14 -7.01 1.13 -12.66
N GLY A 15 -7.42 2.21 -13.30
CA GLY A 15 -6.80 2.71 -14.52
C GLY A 15 -5.61 3.63 -14.30
N ALA A 16 -5.25 3.94 -13.06
CA ALA A 16 -4.14 4.84 -12.78
C ALA A 16 -2.81 4.24 -13.27
N PRO A 17 -1.92 5.05 -13.87
CA PRO A 17 -0.62 4.56 -14.34
C PRO A 17 0.34 4.26 -13.19
N GLU A 18 0.11 4.85 -12.03
CA GLU A 18 0.91 4.60 -10.83
C GLU A 18 0.33 3.45 -10.02
N GLY A 19 1.19 2.70 -9.35
CA GLY A 19 0.77 1.64 -8.46
C GLY A 19 0.03 2.19 -7.25
N ILE A 20 -1.16 1.65 -6.97
CA ILE A 20 -1.96 2.02 -5.82
C ILE A 20 -2.34 0.77 -5.05
N VAL A 21 -2.10 0.79 -3.75
CA VAL A 21 -2.48 -0.28 -2.83
C VAL A 21 -3.20 0.33 -1.64
N ILE A 22 -4.22 -0.36 -1.15
CA ILE A 22 -5.00 0.10 0.01
C ILE A 22 -4.95 -0.99 1.08
N CYS A 23 -4.62 -0.57 2.30
CA CYS A 23 -4.58 -1.45 3.46
C CYS A 23 -5.64 -1.03 4.48
N ASP A 24 -6.22 -2.02 5.16
CA ASP A 24 -7.21 -1.78 6.20
C ASP A 24 -6.51 -1.48 7.52
N ALA A 25 -6.71 -0.29 8.05
CA ALA A 25 -6.10 0.14 9.31
C ALA A 25 -6.93 -0.27 10.54
N THR A 26 -8.12 -0.84 10.35
CA THR A 26 -9.00 -1.27 11.44
C THR A 26 -8.80 -2.73 11.83
N VAL A 27 -8.04 -3.48 11.03
CA VAL A 27 -7.76 -4.90 11.22
C VAL A 27 -6.29 -5.06 11.61
N PRO A 28 -5.96 -5.95 12.57
CA PRO A 28 -4.56 -6.18 12.94
C PRO A 28 -3.69 -6.52 11.74
N ASP A 29 -2.47 -6.03 11.77
CA ASP A 29 -1.43 -6.28 10.76
C ASP A 29 -1.68 -5.61 9.40
N TYR A 30 -2.66 -4.70 9.31
CA TYR A 30 -2.90 -3.85 8.14
C TYR A 30 -2.95 -4.62 6.82
N PRO A 31 -3.90 -5.55 6.65
CA PRO A 31 -3.94 -6.36 5.44
C PRO A 31 -4.28 -5.53 4.20
N VAL A 32 -3.70 -5.91 3.07
CA VAL A 32 -4.05 -5.34 1.77
C VAL A 32 -5.47 -5.75 1.43
N ILE A 33 -6.31 -4.78 1.09
CA ILE A 33 -7.69 -5.02 0.65
C ILE A 33 -7.90 -4.67 -0.82
N TYR A 34 -6.97 -3.94 -1.43
CA TYR A 34 -7.06 -3.55 -2.82
C TYR A 34 -5.67 -3.24 -3.37
N ALA A 35 -5.43 -3.64 -4.61
CA ALA A 35 -4.25 -3.23 -5.38
C ALA A 35 -4.66 -3.09 -6.84
N ASN A 36 -4.19 -2.03 -7.49
CA ASN A 36 -4.51 -1.83 -8.91
C ASN A 36 -3.55 -2.62 -9.81
N ALA A 37 -3.86 -2.66 -11.11
CA ALA A 37 -3.06 -3.39 -12.09
C ALA A 37 -1.62 -2.87 -12.15
N ALA A 38 -1.42 -1.57 -12.08
CA ALA A 38 -0.08 -0.98 -12.12
C ALA A 38 0.78 -1.44 -10.94
N PHE A 39 0.19 -1.54 -9.74
CA PHE A 39 0.91 -2.05 -8.57
C PHE A 39 1.32 -3.52 -8.77
N SER A 40 0.39 -4.34 -9.24
CA SER A 40 0.67 -5.75 -9.52
C SER A 40 1.78 -5.92 -10.55
N GLN A 41 1.76 -5.13 -11.62
CA GLN A 41 2.79 -5.18 -12.65
C GLN A 41 4.15 -4.76 -12.10
N MET A 42 4.19 -3.74 -11.26
CA MET A 42 5.42 -3.25 -10.68
C MET A 42 6.08 -4.29 -9.77
N CYS A 43 5.31 -4.91 -8.89
CA CYS A 43 5.87 -5.84 -7.91
C CYS A 43 5.92 -7.28 -8.40
N GLY A 44 5.22 -7.62 -9.47
CA GLY A 44 5.20 -8.97 -10.03
C GLY A 44 4.30 -9.94 -9.29
N TYR A 45 3.64 -9.52 -8.23
CA TYR A 45 2.67 -10.35 -7.52
C TYR A 45 1.29 -10.17 -8.14
N PRO A 46 0.57 -11.26 -8.43
CA PRO A 46 -0.83 -11.15 -8.83
C PRO A 46 -1.65 -10.59 -7.66
N VAL A 47 -2.71 -9.84 -7.97
CA VAL A 47 -3.53 -9.22 -6.92
C VAL A 47 -4.01 -10.24 -5.88
N PRO A 48 -4.52 -11.43 -6.24
CA PRO A 48 -4.93 -12.41 -5.24
C PRO A 48 -3.82 -12.81 -4.26
N GLY A 49 -2.56 -12.75 -4.69
CA GLY A 49 -1.42 -13.06 -3.81
C GLY A 49 -1.08 -11.94 -2.82
N LEU A 50 -1.57 -10.73 -3.07
CA LEU A 50 -1.37 -9.58 -2.19
C LEU A 50 -2.49 -9.43 -1.17
N LEU A 51 -3.72 -9.73 -1.56
CA LEU A 51 -4.90 -9.53 -0.71
C LEU A 51 -4.79 -10.34 0.59
N GLY A 52 -5.09 -9.68 1.69
CA GLY A 52 -5.04 -10.28 3.02
C GLY A 52 -3.66 -10.30 3.67
N ASN A 53 -2.62 -9.97 2.92
CA ASN A 53 -1.25 -9.94 3.44
C ASN A 53 -0.84 -8.53 3.86
N ASN A 54 0.13 -8.45 4.77
CA ASN A 54 0.81 -7.20 5.04
C ASN A 54 1.82 -6.92 3.91
N LEU A 55 1.98 -5.67 3.54
CA LEU A 55 2.91 -5.28 2.47
C LEU A 55 4.37 -5.65 2.74
N ARG A 56 4.73 -5.99 3.99
CA ARG A 56 6.10 -6.44 4.27
C ARG A 56 6.48 -7.71 3.51
N VAL A 57 5.52 -8.44 2.97
CA VAL A 57 5.79 -9.60 2.13
C VAL A 57 6.70 -9.22 0.94
N LEU A 58 6.62 -7.98 0.46
CA LEU A 58 7.47 -7.50 -0.62
C LEU A 58 8.92 -7.30 -0.20
N GLN A 59 9.22 -7.30 1.09
CA GLN A 59 10.59 -7.16 1.59
C GLN A 59 11.35 -8.48 1.59
N GLY A 60 10.66 -9.60 1.44
CA GLY A 60 11.28 -10.91 1.48
C GLY A 60 12.04 -11.12 2.81
N ASN A 61 13.30 -11.52 2.71
CA ASN A 61 14.17 -11.69 3.87
C ASN A 61 14.99 -10.44 4.20
N ASP A 62 14.87 -9.39 3.39
CA ASP A 62 15.64 -8.15 3.55
C ASP A 62 14.91 -7.20 4.51
N ARG A 63 14.88 -7.57 5.79
CA ARG A 63 14.18 -6.83 6.84
C ARG A 63 15.06 -5.81 7.55
N ASP A 64 16.37 -5.83 7.30
CA ASP A 64 17.34 -4.91 7.90
C ASP A 64 17.47 -3.66 7.03
N GLN A 65 16.43 -2.84 7.06
CA GLN A 65 16.36 -1.59 6.32
C GLN A 65 15.92 -0.46 7.27
N GLU A 66 16.69 0.59 7.28
CA GLU A 66 16.41 1.76 8.15
C GLU A 66 15.04 2.36 7.89
N THR A 67 14.62 2.39 6.63
CA THR A 67 13.33 2.96 6.22
C THR A 67 12.13 2.21 6.81
N ARG A 68 12.30 0.93 7.20
CA ARG A 68 11.23 0.16 7.86
C ARG A 68 10.78 0.82 9.15
N GLN A 69 11.73 1.34 9.92
CA GLN A 69 11.44 2.05 11.17
C GLN A 69 10.58 3.28 10.90
N ARG A 70 10.94 4.07 9.90
CA ARG A 70 10.18 5.27 9.52
C ARG A 70 8.77 4.94 9.07
N MET A 71 8.60 3.88 8.28
CA MET A 71 7.28 3.41 7.86
C MET A 71 6.43 3.00 9.06
N ARG A 72 7.01 2.21 9.95
CA ARG A 72 6.31 1.74 11.15
C ARG A 72 5.85 2.90 12.02
N GLU A 73 6.72 3.87 12.25
CA GLU A 73 6.38 5.05 13.05
C GLU A 73 5.25 5.85 12.42
N ALA A 74 5.30 6.07 11.10
CA ALA A 74 4.25 6.79 10.40
C ALA A 74 2.91 6.06 10.49
N ILE A 75 2.92 4.74 10.31
CA ILE A 75 1.70 3.93 10.39
C ILE A 75 1.13 3.96 11.80
N GLU A 76 1.95 3.80 12.82
CA GLU A 76 1.51 3.81 14.22
C GLU A 76 0.93 5.16 14.63
N LYS A 77 1.49 6.25 14.11
CA LYS A 77 1.02 7.61 14.39
C LYS A 77 -0.11 8.07 13.48
N GLY A 78 -0.43 7.30 12.44
CA GLY A 78 -1.41 7.70 11.44
C GLY A 78 -0.96 8.92 10.64
N GLU A 79 0.33 9.02 10.32
CA GLU A 79 0.92 10.13 9.60
C GLU A 79 1.31 9.72 8.19
N GLN A 80 1.43 10.72 7.31
CA GLN A 80 1.96 10.54 5.96
C GLN A 80 3.47 10.32 6.01
N ALA A 81 3.96 9.44 5.13
CA ALA A 81 5.40 9.23 4.97
C ALA A 81 5.74 8.94 3.52
N ARG A 82 6.94 9.32 3.13
CA ARG A 82 7.54 8.97 1.84
C ARG A 82 8.85 8.24 2.13
N VAL A 83 8.96 7.02 1.66
CA VAL A 83 10.15 6.20 1.91
C VAL A 83 10.59 5.50 0.64
N LEU A 84 11.89 5.24 0.54
CA LEU A 84 12.47 4.43 -0.52
C LEU A 84 12.93 3.12 0.12
N ILE A 85 12.41 2.00 -0.36
CA ILE A 85 12.65 0.71 0.26
C ILE A 85 12.97 -0.34 -0.79
N ARG A 86 13.84 -1.29 -0.44
CA ARG A 86 14.10 -2.44 -1.30
C ARG A 86 12.98 -3.44 -1.19
N ASN A 87 12.42 -3.80 -2.33
CA ASN A 87 11.39 -4.82 -2.45
C ASN A 87 11.85 -5.91 -3.40
N TYR A 88 11.16 -7.03 -3.39
CA TYR A 88 11.52 -8.21 -4.17
C TYR A 88 10.29 -8.79 -4.84
N ARG A 89 10.45 -9.11 -6.12
CA ARG A 89 9.42 -9.82 -6.88
C ARG A 89 9.38 -11.30 -6.45
N PRO A 90 8.34 -12.04 -6.82
CA PRO A 90 8.26 -13.47 -6.47
C PRO A 90 9.46 -14.28 -6.92
N ASP A 91 10.12 -13.89 -8.02
CA ASP A 91 11.32 -14.56 -8.53
C ASP A 91 12.61 -14.17 -7.79
N GLY A 92 12.51 -13.31 -6.79
CA GLY A 92 13.65 -12.81 -6.03
C GLY A 92 14.33 -11.58 -6.61
N THR A 93 13.85 -11.05 -7.72
CA THR A 93 14.43 -9.86 -8.34
C THR A 93 14.20 -8.63 -7.46
N LEU A 94 15.28 -7.94 -7.10
CA LEU A 94 15.21 -6.71 -6.32
C LEU A 94 14.70 -5.56 -7.17
N PHE A 95 13.83 -4.72 -6.59
CA PHE A 95 13.51 -3.42 -7.15
C PHE A 95 13.38 -2.39 -6.02
N TRP A 96 13.72 -1.15 -6.34
CA TRP A 96 13.55 -0.05 -5.40
C TRP A 96 12.15 0.51 -5.53
N ASN A 97 11.45 0.60 -4.42
CA ASN A 97 10.08 1.11 -4.37
C ASN A 97 10.06 2.40 -3.57
N GLU A 98 9.73 3.50 -4.24
CA GLU A 98 9.41 4.74 -3.54
C GLU A 98 7.92 4.71 -3.22
N ILE A 99 7.61 4.57 -1.94
CA ILE A 99 6.23 4.47 -1.51
C ILE A 99 5.84 5.71 -0.71
N VAL A 100 4.70 6.30 -1.07
CA VAL A 100 4.09 7.39 -0.33
C VAL A 100 2.92 6.78 0.42
N ILE A 101 3.02 6.74 1.75
CA ILE A 101 1.97 6.21 2.61
C ILE A 101 1.09 7.36 3.05
N GLN A 102 -0.20 7.27 2.80
CA GLN A 102 -1.15 8.31 3.13
C GLN A 102 -2.28 7.74 3.99
N PRO A 103 -2.51 8.30 5.19
CA PRO A 103 -3.61 7.86 6.03
C PRO A 103 -4.94 8.36 5.48
N VAL A 104 -5.98 7.53 5.60
CA VAL A 104 -7.34 7.88 5.24
C VAL A 104 -8.19 7.83 6.52
N ARG A 105 -8.90 8.92 6.80
CA ARG A 105 -9.74 9.04 7.98
C ARG A 105 -11.18 9.25 7.58
N ASP A 106 -12.11 8.75 8.40
CA ASP A 106 -13.53 8.98 8.20
C ASP A 106 -13.95 10.37 8.69
N GLY A 107 -15.23 10.67 8.59
CA GLY A 107 -15.78 11.98 9.00
C GLY A 107 -15.61 12.31 10.47
N SER A 108 -15.36 11.29 11.33
CA SER A 108 -15.12 11.49 12.76
C SER A 108 -13.63 11.63 13.10
N GLY A 109 -12.76 11.54 12.11
CA GLY A 109 -11.32 11.58 12.30
C GLY A 109 -10.68 10.24 12.61
N LYS A 110 -11.45 9.15 12.59
CA LYS A 110 -10.94 7.81 12.84
C LYS A 110 -10.15 7.31 11.63
N LEU A 111 -8.95 6.79 11.88
CA LEU A 111 -8.13 6.18 10.85
C LEU A 111 -8.77 4.87 10.38
N THR A 112 -9.05 4.77 9.08
CA THR A 112 -9.72 3.60 8.51
C THR A 112 -8.82 2.83 7.53
N HIS A 113 -7.98 3.53 6.76
CA HIS A 113 -7.15 2.91 5.73
C HIS A 113 -5.82 3.62 5.59
N PHE A 114 -4.88 2.94 4.92
CA PHE A 114 -3.69 3.57 4.34
C PHE A 114 -3.69 3.33 2.85
N ILE A 115 -3.32 4.36 2.08
CA ILE A 115 -3.09 4.26 0.64
C ILE A 115 -1.58 4.38 0.41
N GLY A 116 -1.03 3.49 -0.38
CA GLY A 116 0.37 3.53 -0.78
C GLY A 116 0.55 3.59 -2.29
#